data_17d90ab87bc23be060359d62b7a78ecf
#
_entry.id   17d90ab87bc23be060359d62b7a78ecf
#
_cell.length_a   1.000
_cell.length_b   1.000
_cell.length_c   1.000
_cell.angle_alpha   90.00
_cell.angle_beta   90.00
_cell.angle_gamma   90.00
#
_symmetry.space_group_name_H-M   'P 1'
#
loop_
_entity.id
_entity.type
_entity.pdbx_description
1 polymer ?
#
loop_
_entity_poly.entity_id
_entity_poly.type
_entity_poly.pdbx_seq_one_letter_code
_entity_poly.pdbx_strand_id
1 'polypeptide(L)'
;MKNTFGSDLSLTIFGESHGRAVGAVLDGMAAGVPVEEAFLAACMDKRRARGDGLSTPRVEGDAVQFLSGVVNGRTTGTAIALMIENQNTRSGDYAKTADLLRPGHADYTAYAKYHGYQDARGGGHFSGRVTAALVAGGALVLGALNRAGIEIVTHIGRCAGISDAPFALDDPAALAAQAEALLNKSEGFALLDGSVEEPMKAAIRAAGAEGDSVGGVLETAILGLPAGVGEPYFDSVESKLAHLAFSIPAVKGIEFGSGFGFADQKGSEANDAFRMQGERIVTATNHNAGLNGGISNGMPVVFRTAVKPTPSIYRTQDTVDYMAKKDAELSIQGRHDPCIVPRAAIVRTCAAAMAVGDLLTAKYGMAWMEDPTGYRKEVL
;
A
#
# COMPACT_ATOMS: atom_id res chain seq x y z
N MET A 1 6.08 -9.23 19.39
CA MET A 1 6.18 -8.76 17.99
C MET A 1 4.78 -8.76 17.39
N LYS A 2 4.43 -7.78 16.57
CA LYS A 2 3.08 -7.68 16.00
C LYS A 2 3.18 -7.78 14.47
N ASN A 3 2.84 -8.96 13.93
CA ASN A 3 2.77 -9.21 12.50
C ASN A 3 1.31 -9.28 12.00
N THR A 4 0.37 -8.91 12.87
CA THR A 4 -1.07 -8.90 12.60
C THR A 4 -1.59 -7.48 12.68
N PHE A 5 -2.33 -7.06 11.68
CA PHE A 5 -3.15 -5.85 11.64
C PHE A 5 -4.63 -6.23 11.67
N GLY A 6 -5.46 -5.34 12.19
CA GLY A 6 -6.92 -5.48 12.25
C GLY A 6 -7.41 -6.11 13.54
N SER A 7 -8.70 -5.91 13.81
CA SER A 7 -9.40 -6.41 14.99
C SER A 7 -10.51 -7.37 14.59
N ASP A 8 -11.42 -6.93 13.73
CA ASP A 8 -12.58 -7.70 13.26
C ASP A 8 -12.31 -8.37 11.92
N LEU A 9 -11.52 -7.71 11.06
CA LEU A 9 -10.95 -8.27 9.85
C LEU A 9 -9.43 -8.15 9.96
N SER A 10 -8.72 -9.25 10.14
CA SER A 10 -7.30 -9.23 10.46
C SER A 10 -6.43 -9.93 9.43
N LEU A 11 -5.22 -9.40 9.24
CA LEU A 11 -4.20 -9.96 8.36
C LEU A 11 -2.91 -10.18 9.13
N THR A 12 -2.45 -11.42 9.22
CA THR A 12 -1.14 -11.80 9.73
C THR A 12 -0.19 -12.08 8.59
N ILE A 13 0.95 -11.40 8.52
CA ILE A 13 1.98 -11.57 7.50
C ILE A 13 3.15 -12.38 8.06
N PHE A 14 3.69 -13.32 7.28
CA PHE A 14 4.85 -14.13 7.62
C PHE A 14 5.82 -14.31 6.46
N GLY A 15 7.03 -14.76 6.79
CA GLY A 15 8.09 -15.12 5.84
C GLY A 15 9.17 -14.05 5.68
N GLU A 16 10.25 -14.42 5.00
CA GLU A 16 11.43 -13.61 4.71
C GLU A 16 11.77 -13.66 3.22
N SER A 17 12.47 -12.62 2.76
CA SER A 17 12.83 -12.44 1.34
C SER A 17 13.60 -13.62 0.72
N HIS A 18 14.44 -14.30 1.51
CA HIS A 18 15.25 -15.44 1.11
C HIS A 18 14.87 -16.73 1.87
N GLY A 19 13.75 -16.72 2.59
CA GLY A 19 13.09 -17.91 3.12
C GLY A 19 12.42 -18.71 2.01
N ARG A 20 11.78 -19.81 2.36
CA ARG A 20 11.08 -20.71 1.42
C ARG A 20 9.91 -19.99 0.73
N ALA A 21 9.15 -19.19 1.48
CA ALA A 21 7.97 -18.49 1.01
C ALA A 21 7.71 -17.23 1.85
N VAL A 22 6.87 -16.33 1.33
CA VAL A 22 6.15 -15.32 2.09
C VAL A 22 4.66 -15.65 2.04
N GLY A 23 3.89 -15.21 3.02
CA GLY A 23 2.46 -15.48 3.02
C GLY A 23 1.69 -14.65 4.04
N ALA A 24 0.40 -14.87 4.04
CA ALA A 24 -0.52 -14.22 4.96
C ALA A 24 -1.61 -15.19 5.44
N VAL A 25 -2.15 -14.88 6.62
CA VAL A 25 -3.41 -15.44 7.10
C VAL A 25 -4.39 -14.28 7.23
N LEU A 26 -5.47 -14.32 6.45
CA LEU A 26 -6.58 -13.39 6.49
C LEU A 26 -7.73 -14.04 7.26
N ASP A 27 -8.20 -13.39 8.31
CA ASP A 27 -9.31 -13.86 9.15
C ASP A 27 -10.38 -12.79 9.28
N GLY A 28 -11.65 -13.20 9.46
CA GLY A 28 -12.80 -12.29 9.55
C GLY A 28 -13.54 -12.06 8.21
N MET A 29 -13.24 -12.80 7.14
CA MET A 29 -14.04 -12.78 5.92
C MET A 29 -15.32 -13.58 6.11
N ALA A 30 -16.48 -13.03 5.67
CA ALA A 30 -17.74 -13.75 5.67
C ALA A 30 -17.67 -15.02 4.80
N ALA A 31 -18.51 -16.01 5.09
CA ALA A 31 -18.67 -17.20 4.24
C ALA A 31 -19.39 -16.84 2.92
N GLY A 32 -19.00 -17.52 1.83
CA GLY A 32 -19.67 -17.37 0.53
C GLY A 32 -19.23 -16.17 -0.31
N VAL A 33 -18.29 -15.34 0.17
CA VAL A 33 -17.72 -14.23 -0.62
C VAL A 33 -16.98 -14.77 -1.84
N PRO A 34 -17.29 -14.34 -3.07
CA PRO A 34 -16.58 -14.78 -4.26
C PRO A 34 -15.10 -14.38 -4.22
N VAL A 35 -14.24 -15.31 -4.60
CA VAL A 35 -12.81 -15.12 -4.79
C VAL A 35 -12.51 -15.12 -6.28
N GLU A 36 -12.25 -13.93 -6.83
CA GLU A 36 -11.94 -13.74 -8.24
C GLU A 36 -10.43 -13.88 -8.46
N GLU A 37 -9.98 -15.10 -8.79
CA GLU A 37 -8.54 -15.40 -8.96
C GLU A 37 -7.89 -14.53 -10.04
N ALA A 38 -8.61 -14.19 -11.10
CA ALA A 38 -8.11 -13.29 -12.16
C ALA A 38 -7.84 -11.87 -11.63
N PHE A 39 -8.73 -11.34 -10.76
CA PHE A 39 -8.53 -10.04 -10.12
C PHE A 39 -7.34 -10.07 -9.15
N LEU A 40 -7.24 -11.12 -8.33
CA LEU A 40 -6.09 -11.33 -7.45
C LEU A 40 -4.78 -11.37 -8.25
N ALA A 41 -4.74 -12.16 -9.34
CA ALA A 41 -3.57 -12.26 -10.21
C ALA A 41 -3.19 -10.90 -10.84
N ALA A 42 -4.17 -10.10 -11.27
CA ALA A 42 -3.93 -8.76 -11.79
C ALA A 42 -3.35 -7.81 -10.74
N CYS A 43 -3.82 -7.86 -9.49
CA CYS A 43 -3.22 -7.10 -8.37
C CYS A 43 -1.77 -7.53 -8.11
N MET A 44 -1.50 -8.83 -8.10
CA MET A 44 -0.14 -9.37 -7.94
C MET A 44 0.77 -8.95 -9.07
N ASP A 45 0.29 -8.94 -10.32
CA ASP A 45 1.06 -8.51 -11.50
C ASP A 45 1.46 -7.02 -11.43
N LYS A 46 0.58 -6.14 -10.98
CA LYS A 46 0.89 -4.71 -10.76
C LYS A 46 2.01 -4.51 -9.71
N ARG A 47 2.17 -5.41 -8.74
CA ARG A 47 3.23 -5.37 -7.74
C ARG A 47 4.57 -5.93 -8.24
N ARG A 48 4.54 -6.89 -9.12
CA ARG A 48 5.69 -7.67 -9.59
C ARG A 48 6.70 -6.81 -10.35
N ALA A 49 8.00 -7.12 -10.22
CA ALA A 49 9.04 -6.52 -11.05
C ALA A 49 8.95 -7.05 -12.48
N ARG A 50 9.19 -6.19 -13.48
CA ARG A 50 9.05 -6.53 -14.91
C ARG A 50 10.37 -6.65 -15.66
N GLY A 51 11.50 -6.29 -15.04
CA GLY A 51 12.81 -6.28 -15.70
C GLY A 51 12.93 -5.21 -16.79
N ASP A 52 12.19 -4.13 -16.67
CA ASP A 52 12.01 -3.02 -17.63
C ASP A 52 13.03 -1.87 -17.41
N GLY A 53 13.98 -2.05 -16.51
CA GLY A 53 14.94 -1.03 -16.10
C GLY A 53 14.37 0.04 -15.14
N LEU A 54 13.09 -0.04 -14.79
CA LEU A 54 12.44 0.84 -13.82
C LEU A 54 12.36 0.19 -12.44
N SER A 55 12.47 -1.14 -12.40
CA SER A 55 12.41 -1.96 -11.20
C SER A 55 13.56 -2.97 -11.15
N THR A 56 13.67 -3.68 -10.03
CA THR A 56 14.68 -4.73 -9.84
C THR A 56 14.62 -5.79 -10.96
N PRO A 57 15.76 -6.31 -11.41
CA PRO A 57 15.79 -7.44 -12.34
C PRO A 57 15.38 -8.78 -11.70
N ARG A 58 15.04 -8.80 -10.41
CA ARG A 58 14.49 -9.98 -9.73
C ARG A 58 13.02 -10.15 -10.11
N VAL A 59 12.76 -10.93 -11.13
CA VAL A 59 11.39 -11.31 -11.56
C VAL A 59 10.99 -12.59 -10.85
N GLU A 60 9.80 -12.58 -10.23
CA GLU A 60 9.15 -13.72 -9.56
C GLU A 60 7.78 -13.96 -10.21
N GLY A 61 7.32 -15.20 -10.20
CA GLY A 61 5.99 -15.54 -10.74
C GLY A 61 4.85 -15.07 -9.86
N ASP A 62 5.08 -14.97 -8.55
CA ASP A 62 4.14 -14.51 -7.52
C ASP A 62 2.78 -15.23 -7.52
N ALA A 63 2.75 -16.50 -7.95
CA ALA A 63 1.55 -17.32 -7.88
C ALA A 63 1.09 -17.51 -6.42
N VAL A 64 -0.16 -17.14 -6.15
CA VAL A 64 -0.76 -17.28 -4.83
C VAL A 64 -1.37 -18.67 -4.69
N GLN A 65 -0.98 -19.40 -3.65
CA GLN A 65 -1.54 -20.69 -3.28
C GLN A 65 -2.49 -20.52 -2.09
N PHE A 66 -3.73 -20.95 -2.24
CA PHE A 66 -4.68 -21.04 -1.13
C PHE A 66 -4.47 -22.35 -0.38
N LEU A 67 -4.10 -22.29 0.89
CA LEU A 67 -3.90 -23.47 1.74
C LEU A 67 -5.15 -23.80 2.55
N SER A 68 -6.02 -22.82 2.82
CA SER A 68 -7.30 -22.98 3.53
C SER A 68 -8.24 -21.79 3.24
N GLY A 69 -9.48 -21.91 3.67
CA GLY A 69 -10.44 -20.81 3.71
C GLY A 69 -11.15 -20.50 2.39
N VAL A 70 -10.83 -21.21 1.29
CA VAL A 70 -11.49 -21.04 -0.03
C VAL A 70 -11.84 -22.40 -0.61
N VAL A 71 -13.10 -22.55 -1.02
CA VAL A 71 -13.61 -23.76 -1.69
C VAL A 71 -14.53 -23.35 -2.85
N ASN A 72 -14.34 -23.93 -4.01
CA ASN A 72 -15.12 -23.63 -5.22
C ASN A 72 -15.22 -22.14 -5.54
N GLY A 73 -14.10 -21.42 -5.39
CA GLY A 73 -14.03 -19.98 -5.68
C GLY A 73 -14.78 -19.09 -4.68
N ARG A 74 -15.06 -19.59 -3.47
CA ARG A 74 -15.74 -18.82 -2.42
C ARG A 74 -15.05 -19.01 -1.06
N THR A 75 -15.11 -17.99 -0.23
CA THR A 75 -14.65 -18.05 1.16
C THR A 75 -15.53 -19.01 1.97
N THR A 76 -14.91 -19.68 2.94
CA THR A 76 -15.62 -20.63 3.82
C THR A 76 -16.06 -20.01 5.15
N GLY A 77 -15.64 -18.78 5.45
CA GLY A 77 -15.81 -18.13 6.76
C GLY A 77 -14.76 -18.55 7.80
N THR A 78 -13.82 -19.41 7.41
CA THR A 78 -12.65 -19.77 8.24
C THR A 78 -11.41 -19.01 7.76
N ALA A 79 -10.33 -19.04 8.54
CA ALA A 79 -9.08 -18.36 8.21
C ALA A 79 -8.55 -18.76 6.82
N ILE A 80 -8.26 -17.75 5.98
CA ILE A 80 -7.71 -17.93 4.63
C ILE A 80 -6.19 -17.87 4.74
N ALA A 81 -5.52 -19.00 4.55
CA ALA A 81 -4.06 -19.05 4.51
C ALA A 81 -3.57 -18.98 3.06
N LEU A 82 -2.69 -18.02 2.79
CA LEU A 82 -2.11 -17.71 1.48
C LEU A 82 -0.60 -17.93 1.53
N MET A 83 -0.03 -18.58 0.51
CA MET A 83 1.40 -18.77 0.38
C MET A 83 1.90 -18.40 -1.02
N ILE A 84 3.06 -17.75 -1.09
CA ILE A 84 3.76 -17.34 -2.31
C ILE A 84 5.20 -17.79 -2.20
N GLU A 85 5.61 -18.74 -3.04
CA GLU A 85 6.97 -19.28 -3.01
C GLU A 85 8.01 -18.26 -3.49
N ASN A 86 9.19 -18.31 -2.88
CA ASN A 86 10.36 -17.58 -3.33
C ASN A 86 11.16 -18.47 -4.29
N GLN A 87 11.13 -18.16 -5.59
CA GLN A 87 11.73 -18.97 -6.64
C GLN A 87 13.11 -18.47 -7.09
N ASN A 88 13.37 -17.14 -6.98
CA ASN A 88 14.57 -16.49 -7.51
C ASN A 88 15.42 -15.84 -6.41
N THR A 89 15.92 -16.66 -5.47
CA THR A 89 16.77 -16.20 -4.37
C THR A 89 18.26 -16.41 -4.69
N ARG A 90 19.12 -15.40 -4.40
CA ARG A 90 20.58 -15.46 -4.54
C ARG A 90 21.24 -15.05 -3.21
N SER A 91 21.23 -15.97 -2.26
CA SER A 91 21.70 -15.69 -0.89
C SER A 91 23.21 -15.40 -0.81
N GLY A 92 24.01 -15.88 -1.76
CA GLY A 92 25.47 -15.65 -1.80
C GLY A 92 25.88 -14.18 -1.98
N ASP A 93 25.04 -13.36 -2.58
CA ASP A 93 25.34 -11.94 -2.85
C ASP A 93 25.50 -11.12 -1.55
N TYR A 94 24.97 -11.60 -0.42
CA TYR A 94 24.96 -10.89 0.87
C TYR A 94 26.04 -11.39 1.85
N ALA A 95 26.74 -12.47 1.56
CA ALA A 95 27.69 -13.10 2.48
C ALA A 95 28.92 -12.22 2.75
N LYS A 96 29.39 -11.45 1.75
CA LYS A 96 30.59 -10.64 1.85
C LYS A 96 30.39 -9.32 2.62
N THR A 97 29.16 -8.87 2.77
CA THR A 97 28.81 -7.60 3.40
C THR A 97 27.90 -7.80 4.63
N ALA A 98 27.87 -9.01 5.17
CA ALA A 98 27.00 -9.38 6.28
C ALA A 98 27.26 -8.55 7.55
N ASP A 99 28.50 -8.12 7.77
CA ASP A 99 28.93 -7.34 8.93
C ASP A 99 28.85 -5.81 8.68
N LEU A 100 28.49 -5.38 7.46
CA LEU A 100 28.34 -3.98 7.09
C LEU A 100 26.87 -3.58 7.10
N LEU A 101 26.55 -2.50 7.80
CA LEU A 101 25.18 -2.01 7.92
C LEU A 101 24.82 -1.14 6.70
N ARG A 102 23.78 -1.50 5.96
CA ARG A 102 23.31 -0.67 4.83
C ARG A 102 22.70 0.64 5.33
N PRO A 103 23.21 1.81 4.94
CA PRO A 103 22.65 3.10 5.32
C PRO A 103 21.19 3.21 4.91
N GLY A 104 20.33 3.69 5.82
CA GLY A 104 18.89 3.85 5.58
C GLY A 104 18.07 2.55 5.48
N HIS A 105 18.70 1.37 5.62
CA HIS A 105 18.03 0.07 5.72
C HIS A 105 17.76 -0.32 7.18
N ALA A 106 17.10 -1.46 7.38
CA ALA A 106 16.74 -1.94 8.72
C ALA A 106 17.83 -2.80 9.41
N ASP A 107 19.01 -2.94 8.83
CA ASP A 107 20.03 -3.90 9.30
C ASP A 107 20.40 -3.69 10.76
N TYR A 108 20.74 -2.47 11.15
CA TYR A 108 21.09 -2.13 12.53
C TYR A 108 19.93 -2.30 13.49
N THR A 109 18.76 -1.78 13.11
CA THR A 109 17.58 -1.82 13.96
C THR A 109 17.05 -3.25 14.13
N ALA A 110 17.17 -4.08 13.10
CA ALA A 110 16.85 -5.50 13.16
C ALA A 110 17.83 -6.25 14.08
N TYR A 111 19.15 -6.01 13.92
CA TYR A 111 20.17 -6.59 14.79
C TYR A 111 19.90 -6.25 16.27
N ALA A 112 19.69 -4.96 16.57
CA ALA A 112 19.41 -4.51 17.94
C ALA A 112 18.13 -5.11 18.50
N LYS A 113 17.06 -5.22 17.70
CA LYS A 113 15.75 -5.73 18.12
C LYS A 113 15.75 -7.24 18.31
N TYR A 114 16.39 -7.99 17.41
CA TYR A 114 16.34 -9.44 17.37
C TYR A 114 17.63 -10.10 17.87
N HIS A 115 18.55 -9.31 18.44
CA HIS A 115 19.81 -9.80 19.04
C HIS A 115 20.68 -10.63 18.07
N GLY A 116 20.64 -10.29 16.77
CA GLY A 116 21.39 -10.98 15.74
C GLY A 116 20.73 -12.25 15.18
N TYR A 117 19.54 -12.63 15.63
CA TYR A 117 18.82 -13.82 15.15
C TYR A 117 17.90 -13.58 13.94
N GLN A 118 17.86 -12.35 13.40
CA GLN A 118 17.11 -12.04 12.19
C GLN A 118 17.72 -12.72 10.95
N ASP A 119 16.91 -13.07 9.97
CA ASP A 119 17.42 -13.43 8.64
C ASP A 119 17.92 -12.16 7.92
N ALA A 120 19.23 -11.99 7.83
CA ALA A 120 19.86 -10.84 7.19
C ALA A 120 19.93 -10.94 5.65
N ARG A 121 19.58 -12.11 5.06
CA ARG A 121 19.66 -12.34 3.61
C ARG A 121 18.62 -11.48 2.87
N GLY A 122 19.07 -10.65 1.96
CA GLY A 122 18.24 -9.82 1.09
C GLY A 122 17.39 -8.75 1.79
N GLY A 123 17.42 -8.65 3.09
CA GLY A 123 16.59 -7.76 3.91
C GLY A 123 15.56 -8.51 4.76
N GLY A 124 15.54 -9.84 4.69
CA GLY A 124 14.73 -10.71 5.54
C GLY A 124 13.25 -10.33 5.53
N HIS A 125 12.67 -10.17 6.70
CA HIS A 125 11.28 -9.76 6.90
C HIS A 125 11.03 -8.26 6.60
N PHE A 126 12.08 -7.43 6.51
CA PHE A 126 12.00 -6.00 6.17
C PHE A 126 12.02 -5.73 4.65
N SER A 127 12.15 -6.77 3.86
CA SER A 127 12.20 -6.67 2.41
C SER A 127 10.86 -6.25 1.81
N GLY A 128 10.88 -5.43 0.75
CA GLY A 128 9.70 -5.17 -0.08
C GLY A 128 9.05 -6.43 -0.66
N ARG A 129 9.77 -7.58 -0.69
CA ARG A 129 9.22 -8.89 -1.09
C ARG A 129 8.02 -9.30 -0.24
N VAL A 130 8.04 -9.00 1.06
CA VAL A 130 6.98 -9.38 2.01
C VAL A 130 5.66 -8.66 1.69
N THR A 131 5.69 -7.54 0.98
CA THR A 131 4.46 -6.86 0.51
C THR A 131 3.61 -7.71 -0.45
N ALA A 132 4.16 -8.78 -1.03
CA ALA A 132 3.38 -9.73 -1.82
C ALA A 132 2.26 -10.37 -0.99
N ALA A 133 2.55 -10.71 0.26
CA ALA A 133 1.57 -11.25 1.20
C ALA A 133 0.47 -10.22 1.55
N LEU A 134 0.85 -8.94 1.74
CA LEU A 134 -0.11 -7.85 1.96
C LEU A 134 -1.02 -7.64 0.75
N VAL A 135 -0.46 -7.66 -0.48
CA VAL A 135 -1.25 -7.53 -1.70
C VAL A 135 -2.20 -8.72 -1.87
N ALA A 136 -1.72 -9.95 -1.64
CA ALA A 136 -2.55 -11.14 -1.79
C ALA A 136 -3.78 -11.12 -0.84
N GLY A 137 -3.56 -10.85 0.46
CA GLY A 137 -4.67 -10.73 1.42
C GLY A 137 -5.55 -9.50 1.17
N GLY A 138 -4.92 -8.33 0.93
CA GLY A 138 -5.65 -7.08 0.69
C GLY A 138 -6.46 -7.07 -0.60
N ALA A 139 -6.05 -7.81 -1.64
CA ALA A 139 -6.80 -7.94 -2.89
C ALA A 139 -8.12 -8.70 -2.71
N LEU A 140 -8.18 -9.68 -1.80
CA LEU A 140 -9.44 -10.36 -1.47
C LEU A 140 -10.44 -9.39 -0.83
N VAL A 141 -9.96 -8.56 0.10
CA VAL A 141 -10.78 -7.53 0.74
C VAL A 141 -11.18 -6.45 -0.26
N LEU A 142 -10.25 -6.01 -1.13
CA LEU A 142 -10.53 -5.05 -2.21
C LEU A 142 -11.64 -5.57 -3.15
N GLY A 143 -11.60 -6.85 -3.52
CA GLY A 143 -12.66 -7.47 -4.33
C GLY A 143 -14.04 -7.45 -3.62
N ALA A 144 -14.08 -7.68 -2.30
CA ALA A 144 -15.30 -7.55 -1.53
C ALA A 144 -15.78 -6.10 -1.44
N LEU A 145 -14.90 -5.14 -1.26
CA LEU A 145 -15.22 -3.70 -1.25
C LEU A 145 -15.78 -3.23 -2.59
N ASN A 146 -15.19 -3.63 -3.70
CA ASN A 146 -15.67 -3.30 -5.05
C ASN A 146 -17.12 -3.78 -5.25
N ARG A 147 -17.46 -4.98 -4.78
CA ARG A 147 -18.83 -5.49 -4.81
C ARG A 147 -19.78 -4.70 -3.91
N ALA A 148 -19.28 -4.14 -2.82
CA ALA A 148 -20.03 -3.23 -1.95
C ALA A 148 -20.11 -1.79 -2.50
N GLY A 149 -19.60 -1.53 -3.71
CA GLY A 149 -19.57 -0.21 -4.34
C GLY A 149 -18.61 0.75 -3.67
N ILE A 150 -17.52 0.22 -3.06
CA ILE A 150 -16.43 1.01 -2.50
C ILE A 150 -15.19 0.74 -3.35
N GLU A 151 -14.73 1.77 -4.02
CA GLU A 151 -13.57 1.71 -4.92
C GLU A 151 -12.37 2.38 -4.27
N ILE A 152 -11.20 1.77 -4.42
CA ILE A 152 -9.93 2.32 -3.94
C ILE A 152 -8.95 2.35 -5.10
N VAL A 153 -8.50 3.55 -5.45
CA VAL A 153 -7.54 3.77 -6.53
C VAL A 153 -6.34 4.54 -6.03
N THR A 154 -5.17 4.19 -6.56
CA THR A 154 -3.91 4.88 -6.23
C THR A 154 -3.16 5.18 -7.51
N HIS A 155 -2.68 6.41 -7.65
CA HIS A 155 -1.78 6.81 -8.72
C HIS A 155 -0.47 7.38 -8.19
N ILE A 156 0.48 7.60 -9.10
CA ILE A 156 1.77 8.22 -8.79
C ILE A 156 1.59 9.73 -8.86
N GLY A 157 1.28 10.38 -7.74
CA GLY A 157 1.10 11.84 -7.70
C GLY A 157 2.40 12.61 -7.94
N ARG A 158 3.58 12.01 -7.61
CA ARG A 158 4.90 12.57 -7.90
C ARG A 158 5.97 11.50 -7.94
N CYS A 159 6.90 11.57 -8.88
CA CYS A 159 8.04 10.67 -8.93
C CYS A 159 9.29 11.40 -9.45
N ALA A 160 10.44 11.19 -8.81
CA ALA A 160 11.71 11.82 -9.21
C ALA A 160 11.62 13.35 -9.39
N GLY A 161 10.79 14.04 -8.60
CA GLY A 161 10.57 15.48 -8.69
C GLY A 161 9.53 15.92 -9.72
N ILE A 162 9.04 15.03 -10.57
CA ILE A 162 8.01 15.30 -11.60
C ILE A 162 6.64 14.98 -11.00
N SER A 163 5.68 15.90 -11.10
CA SER A 163 4.31 15.73 -10.57
C SER A 163 3.36 15.30 -11.67
N ASP A 164 2.41 14.44 -11.31
CA ASP A 164 1.20 14.13 -12.08
C ASP A 164 0.08 15.13 -11.76
N ALA A 165 -1.01 15.09 -12.49
CA ALA A 165 -2.24 15.80 -12.14
C ALA A 165 -2.80 15.24 -10.82
N PRO A 166 -3.32 16.08 -9.91
CA PRO A 166 -3.97 15.62 -8.68
C PRO A 166 -5.38 15.09 -8.96
N PHE A 167 -5.95 14.37 -7.99
CA PHE A 167 -7.39 14.09 -8.01
C PHE A 167 -8.22 15.36 -7.94
N ALA A 168 -9.33 15.38 -8.68
CA ALA A 168 -10.28 16.51 -8.72
C ALA A 168 -11.18 16.48 -7.46
N LEU A 169 -10.67 16.95 -6.33
CA LEU A 169 -11.32 16.84 -5.02
C LEU A 169 -12.69 17.57 -4.95
N ASP A 170 -12.81 18.68 -5.64
CA ASP A 170 -14.01 19.55 -5.63
C ASP A 170 -14.97 19.25 -6.79
N ASP A 171 -14.65 18.27 -7.64
CA ASP A 171 -15.50 17.81 -8.74
C ASP A 171 -15.71 16.29 -8.66
N PRO A 172 -16.77 15.82 -8.00
CA PRO A 172 -17.04 14.39 -7.83
C PRO A 172 -17.17 13.62 -9.15
N ALA A 173 -17.65 14.27 -10.23
CA ALA A 173 -17.81 13.62 -11.53
C ALA A 173 -16.45 13.41 -12.21
N ALA A 174 -15.59 14.44 -12.17
CA ALA A 174 -14.22 14.35 -12.68
C ALA A 174 -13.42 13.33 -11.86
N LEU A 175 -13.55 13.30 -10.53
CA LEU A 175 -12.89 12.33 -9.68
C LEU A 175 -13.34 10.89 -10.00
N ALA A 176 -14.64 10.66 -10.21
CA ALA A 176 -15.14 9.34 -10.60
C ALA A 176 -14.57 8.89 -11.95
N ALA A 177 -14.50 9.79 -12.94
CA ALA A 177 -13.89 9.50 -14.24
C ALA A 177 -12.38 9.20 -14.12
N GLN A 178 -11.64 9.92 -13.26
CA GLN A 178 -10.24 9.65 -12.97
C GLN A 178 -10.07 8.27 -12.32
N ALA A 179 -10.94 7.90 -11.36
CA ALA A 179 -10.90 6.61 -10.72
C ALA A 179 -11.17 5.46 -11.71
N GLU A 180 -12.20 5.59 -12.56
CA GLU A 180 -12.52 4.62 -13.61
C GLU A 180 -11.34 4.43 -14.59
N ALA A 181 -10.70 5.53 -15.01
CA ALA A 181 -9.52 5.47 -15.86
C ALA A 181 -8.36 4.70 -15.24
N LEU A 182 -8.14 4.85 -13.92
CA LEU A 182 -7.09 4.13 -13.18
C LEU A 182 -7.44 2.65 -12.99
N LEU A 183 -8.71 2.30 -12.74
CA LEU A 183 -9.17 0.91 -12.61
C LEU A 183 -8.98 0.14 -13.90
N ASN A 184 -9.21 0.79 -15.05
CA ASN A 184 -9.06 0.21 -16.39
C ASN A 184 -7.60 0.09 -16.85
N LYS A 185 -6.62 0.70 -16.15
CA LYS A 185 -5.21 0.53 -16.47
C LYS A 185 -4.71 -0.86 -16.09
N SER A 186 -4.25 -1.62 -17.09
CA SER A 186 -3.65 -2.95 -16.89
C SER A 186 -2.21 -2.89 -16.40
N GLU A 187 -1.49 -1.79 -16.67
CA GLU A 187 -0.07 -1.66 -16.35
C GLU A 187 0.19 -0.96 -15.02
N GLY A 188 1.35 -1.25 -14.40
CA GLY A 188 1.72 -0.76 -13.06
C GLY A 188 2.14 0.71 -12.96
N PHE A 189 2.22 1.48 -14.11
CA PHE A 189 2.55 2.91 -14.08
C PHE A 189 1.26 3.74 -14.09
N ALA A 190 0.63 3.86 -12.93
CA ALA A 190 -0.67 4.50 -12.77
C ALA A 190 -0.50 6.03 -12.70
N LEU A 191 -0.98 6.75 -13.74
CA LEU A 191 -0.95 8.20 -13.87
C LEU A 191 -2.32 8.70 -14.35
N LEU A 192 -2.69 9.92 -13.97
CA LEU A 192 -3.82 10.66 -14.49
C LEU A 192 -3.46 11.40 -15.77
N ASP A 193 -2.29 12.03 -15.83
CA ASP A 193 -1.74 12.66 -17.03
C ASP A 193 -0.68 11.76 -17.66
N GLY A 194 -1.01 11.13 -18.78
CA GLY A 194 -0.09 10.29 -19.52
C GLY A 194 1.13 11.03 -20.12
N SER A 195 1.09 12.36 -20.23
CA SER A 195 2.20 13.15 -20.79
C SER A 195 3.45 13.15 -19.90
N VAL A 196 3.31 12.91 -18.59
CA VAL A 196 4.42 12.88 -17.62
C VAL A 196 5.05 11.48 -17.48
N GLU A 197 4.50 10.45 -18.13
CA GLU A 197 4.95 9.06 -17.98
C GLU A 197 6.41 8.89 -18.45
N GLU A 198 6.72 9.25 -19.68
CA GLU A 198 8.08 9.10 -20.21
C GLU A 198 9.10 10.01 -19.52
N PRO A 199 8.81 11.28 -19.17
CA PRO A 199 9.67 12.06 -18.30
C PRO A 199 9.99 11.39 -16.94
N MET A 200 9.00 10.82 -16.25
CA MET A 200 9.22 10.10 -14.99
C MET A 200 10.08 8.85 -15.19
N LYS A 201 9.78 8.04 -16.22
CA LYS A 201 10.56 6.85 -16.55
C LYS A 201 12.01 7.19 -16.90
N ALA A 202 12.22 8.26 -17.67
CA ALA A 202 13.55 8.74 -18.02
C ALA A 202 14.35 9.15 -16.78
N ALA A 203 13.72 9.87 -15.84
CA ALA A 203 14.36 10.27 -14.58
C ALA A 203 14.72 9.06 -13.70
N ILE A 204 13.86 8.03 -13.64
CA ILE A 204 14.16 6.78 -12.93
C ILE A 204 15.35 6.07 -13.55
N ARG A 205 15.37 5.94 -14.91
CA ARG A 205 16.48 5.29 -15.63
C ARG A 205 17.80 6.05 -15.44
N ALA A 206 17.75 7.38 -15.45
CA ALA A 206 18.94 8.23 -15.21
C ALA A 206 19.51 7.98 -13.82
N ALA A 207 18.69 8.00 -12.78
CA ALA A 207 19.14 7.69 -11.42
C ALA A 207 19.73 6.26 -11.32
N GLY A 208 19.08 5.28 -11.94
CA GLY A 208 19.59 3.90 -11.99
C GLY A 208 20.93 3.78 -12.71
N ALA A 209 21.13 4.53 -13.81
CA ALA A 209 22.39 4.57 -14.55
C ALA A 209 23.54 5.19 -13.73
N GLU A 210 23.22 6.11 -12.82
CA GLU A 210 24.15 6.71 -11.87
C GLU A 210 24.41 5.83 -10.63
N GLY A 211 23.78 4.64 -10.56
CA GLY A 211 23.85 3.76 -9.41
C GLY A 211 23.09 4.26 -8.19
N ASP A 212 22.09 5.13 -8.40
CA ASP A 212 21.29 5.78 -7.36
C ASP A 212 19.81 5.37 -7.46
N SER A 213 18.95 5.96 -6.63
CA SER A 213 17.51 5.71 -6.59
C SER A 213 16.72 6.99 -6.36
N VAL A 214 15.43 6.95 -6.72
CA VAL A 214 14.50 8.05 -6.53
C VAL A 214 13.25 7.59 -5.77
N GLY A 215 12.64 8.52 -5.05
CA GLY A 215 11.37 8.34 -4.35
C GLY A 215 10.23 9.07 -5.05
N GLY A 216 9.11 9.17 -4.36
CA GLY A 216 7.94 9.90 -4.85
C GLY A 216 6.81 9.97 -3.86
N VAL A 217 5.64 10.38 -4.36
CA VAL A 217 4.39 10.48 -3.62
C VAL A 217 3.32 9.67 -4.35
N LEU A 218 2.60 8.85 -3.60
CA LEU A 218 1.40 8.17 -4.07
C LEU A 218 0.18 8.94 -3.56
N GLU A 219 -0.79 9.17 -4.42
CA GLU A 219 -2.10 9.72 -4.04
C GLU A 219 -3.16 8.64 -4.17
N THR A 220 -4.02 8.49 -3.16
CA THR A 220 -5.04 7.44 -3.06
C THR A 220 -6.39 8.06 -2.81
N ALA A 221 -7.40 7.63 -3.56
CA ALA A 221 -8.79 7.96 -3.33
C ALA A 221 -9.61 6.71 -2.96
N ILE A 222 -10.48 6.86 -1.97
CA ILE A 222 -11.49 5.87 -1.58
C ILE A 222 -12.86 6.49 -1.90
N LEU A 223 -13.57 5.92 -2.84
CA LEU A 223 -14.89 6.36 -3.27
C LEU A 223 -15.97 5.42 -2.72
N GLY A 224 -17.14 5.97 -2.47
CA GLY A 224 -18.28 5.17 -2.06
C GLY A 224 -18.27 4.71 -0.60
N LEU A 225 -17.34 5.17 0.23
CA LEU A 225 -17.37 4.89 1.67
C LEU A 225 -18.57 5.61 2.29
N PRO A 226 -19.51 4.89 2.96
CA PRO A 226 -20.67 5.54 3.57
C PRO A 226 -20.29 6.47 4.72
N ALA A 227 -21.13 7.45 5.02
CA ALA A 227 -20.94 8.31 6.19
C ALA A 227 -21.02 7.48 7.49
N GLY A 228 -20.28 7.90 8.51
CA GLY A 228 -20.31 7.31 9.84
C GLY A 228 -19.42 6.07 10.02
N VAL A 229 -18.44 5.82 9.16
CA VAL A 229 -17.42 4.78 9.33
C VAL A 229 -16.19 5.38 10.03
N GLY A 230 -15.65 4.69 11.01
CA GLY A 230 -14.52 5.14 11.84
C GLY A 230 -14.95 5.41 13.28
N GLU A 231 -13.98 5.32 14.21
CA GLU A 231 -14.19 5.48 15.64
C GLU A 231 -13.28 6.59 16.19
N PRO A 232 -13.82 7.57 16.92
CA PRO A 232 -12.97 8.47 17.70
C PRO A 232 -12.50 7.69 18.96
N TYR A 233 -11.28 7.81 19.41
CA TYR A 233 -10.15 8.62 18.98
C TYR A 233 -9.11 7.78 18.23
N PHE A 234 -8.92 6.50 18.62
CA PHE A 234 -7.75 5.68 18.26
C PHE A 234 -7.94 4.88 16.98
N ASP A 235 -9.17 4.54 16.63
CA ASP A 235 -9.53 3.81 15.42
C ASP A 235 -10.25 4.70 14.39
N SER A 236 -9.85 5.98 14.33
CA SER A 236 -10.31 6.88 13.28
C SER A 236 -9.87 6.36 11.91
N VAL A 237 -10.58 6.79 10.85
CA VAL A 237 -10.22 6.40 9.48
C VAL A 237 -8.78 6.80 9.19
N GLU A 238 -8.35 8.00 9.58
CA GLU A 238 -6.97 8.47 9.41
C GLU A 238 -5.98 7.59 10.18
N SER A 239 -6.28 7.23 11.43
CA SER A 239 -5.40 6.42 12.27
C SER A 239 -5.18 5.03 11.68
N LYS A 240 -6.25 4.36 11.21
CA LYS A 240 -6.16 3.02 10.58
C LYS A 240 -5.40 3.08 9.26
N LEU A 241 -5.71 4.07 8.41
CA LEU A 241 -5.01 4.27 7.14
C LEU A 241 -3.53 4.62 7.33
N ALA A 242 -3.21 5.47 8.33
CA ALA A 242 -1.84 5.84 8.65
C ALA A 242 -1.06 4.65 9.24
N HIS A 243 -1.66 3.85 10.12
CA HIS A 243 -1.04 2.65 10.65
C HIS A 243 -0.58 1.70 9.53
N LEU A 244 -1.48 1.41 8.57
CA LEU A 244 -1.12 0.57 7.43
C LEU A 244 -0.16 1.26 6.44
N ALA A 245 -0.26 2.59 6.26
CA ALA A 245 0.68 3.32 5.43
C ALA A 245 2.12 3.15 5.92
N PHE A 246 2.36 3.40 7.21
CA PHE A 246 3.70 3.24 7.81
C PHE A 246 4.14 1.79 7.99
N SER A 247 3.24 0.82 7.83
CA SER A 247 3.60 -0.61 7.76
C SER A 247 4.21 -1.00 6.42
N ILE A 248 3.99 -0.21 5.36
CA ILE A 248 4.60 -0.43 4.05
C ILE A 248 6.06 0.05 4.09
N PRO A 249 7.05 -0.79 3.72
CA PRO A 249 8.44 -0.37 3.67
C PRO A 249 8.63 0.89 2.82
N ALA A 250 9.52 1.78 3.28
CA ALA A 250 9.88 3.06 2.66
C ALA A 250 8.84 4.20 2.77
N VAL A 251 7.64 3.99 3.27
CA VAL A 251 6.72 5.09 3.56
C VAL A 251 7.23 5.92 4.72
N LYS A 252 7.24 7.25 4.56
CA LYS A 252 7.81 8.22 5.52
C LYS A 252 6.88 9.39 5.86
N GLY A 253 5.76 9.52 5.18
CA GLY A 253 4.77 10.55 5.44
C GLY A 253 3.40 10.16 4.92
N ILE A 254 2.37 10.73 5.54
CA ILE A 254 0.98 10.66 5.09
C ILE A 254 0.31 11.99 5.42
N GLU A 255 -0.56 12.44 4.52
CA GLU A 255 -1.43 13.60 4.74
C GLU A 255 -2.79 13.38 4.07
N PHE A 256 -3.83 13.97 4.65
CA PHE A 256 -5.21 13.84 4.20
C PHE A 256 -5.74 15.20 3.70
N GLY A 257 -6.43 15.20 2.56
CA GLY A 257 -6.99 16.43 1.97
C GLY A 257 -5.94 17.51 1.77
N SER A 258 -6.19 18.70 2.34
CA SER A 258 -5.23 19.82 2.33
C SER A 258 -3.93 19.51 3.08
N GLY A 259 -3.93 18.49 3.97
CA GLY A 259 -2.74 18.02 4.66
C GLY A 259 -2.00 19.13 5.41
N PHE A 260 -0.70 19.25 5.20
CA PHE A 260 0.11 20.32 5.81
C PHE A 260 -0.29 21.74 5.34
N GLY A 261 -0.98 21.88 4.19
CA GLY A 261 -1.49 23.16 3.70
C GLY A 261 -2.54 23.79 4.61
N PHE A 262 -3.18 23.03 5.50
CA PHE A 262 -4.07 23.61 6.52
C PHE A 262 -3.39 24.63 7.43
N ALA A 263 -2.08 24.50 7.65
CA ALA A 263 -1.32 25.42 8.51
C ALA A 263 -1.29 26.86 7.97
N ASP A 264 -1.50 27.05 6.66
CA ASP A 264 -1.46 28.32 5.97
C ASP A 264 -2.86 28.88 5.67
N GLN A 265 -3.94 28.13 6.00
CA GLN A 265 -5.33 28.48 5.71
C GLN A 265 -6.05 29.07 6.93
N LYS A 266 -6.99 29.97 6.69
CA LYS A 266 -7.96 30.41 7.71
C LYS A 266 -9.10 29.39 7.78
N GLY A 267 -9.76 29.29 8.95
CA GLY A 267 -10.91 28.41 9.11
C GLY A 267 -12.03 28.63 8.09
N SER A 268 -12.28 29.88 7.70
CA SER A 268 -13.28 30.22 6.66
C SER A 268 -12.90 29.73 5.25
N GLU A 269 -11.63 29.49 4.99
CA GLU A 269 -11.11 28.98 3.73
C GLU A 269 -11.01 27.45 3.75
N ALA A 270 -10.69 26.88 4.92
CA ALA A 270 -10.47 25.45 5.14
C ALA A 270 -11.76 24.65 5.34
N ASN A 271 -12.84 25.28 5.82
CA ASN A 271 -14.08 24.58 6.17
C ASN A 271 -14.86 24.13 4.94
N ASP A 272 -15.17 22.83 4.89
CA ASP A 272 -16.02 22.21 3.87
C ASP A 272 -17.51 22.49 4.19
N ALA A 273 -18.14 23.42 3.48
CA ALA A 273 -19.52 23.81 3.74
C ALA A 273 -20.49 22.70 3.34
N PHE A 274 -21.38 22.28 4.25
CA PHE A 274 -22.40 21.27 3.96
C PHE A 274 -23.46 21.80 2.97
N ARG A 275 -23.94 20.90 2.12
CA ARG A 275 -24.99 21.14 1.11
C ARG A 275 -25.92 19.93 1.02
N MET A 276 -27.17 20.20 0.64
CA MET A 276 -28.11 19.14 0.24
C MET A 276 -27.97 18.86 -1.25
N GLN A 277 -27.83 17.58 -1.60
CA GLN A 277 -27.89 17.08 -2.96
C GLN A 277 -29.01 16.02 -3.03
N GLY A 278 -30.21 16.45 -3.36
CA GLY A 278 -31.41 15.65 -3.14
C GLY A 278 -31.62 15.40 -1.63
N GLU A 279 -31.72 14.15 -1.24
CA GLU A 279 -31.82 13.72 0.17
C GLU A 279 -30.47 13.53 0.87
N ARG A 280 -29.36 13.63 0.13
CA ARG A 280 -28.03 13.38 0.67
C ARG A 280 -27.37 14.67 1.17
N ILE A 281 -26.68 14.57 2.31
CA ILE A 281 -25.77 15.62 2.79
C ILE A 281 -24.41 15.39 2.12
N VAL A 282 -23.88 16.43 1.49
CA VAL A 282 -22.55 16.47 0.87
C VAL A 282 -21.80 17.72 1.30
N THR A 283 -20.54 17.85 0.98
CA THR A 283 -19.78 19.09 1.17
C THR A 283 -19.51 19.78 -0.17
N ALA A 284 -19.40 21.10 -0.16
CA ALA A 284 -19.14 21.90 -1.37
C ALA A 284 -17.68 21.81 -1.84
N THR A 285 -16.77 21.55 -0.90
CA THR A 285 -15.33 21.33 -1.09
C THR A 285 -14.94 20.07 -0.31
N ASN A 286 -13.72 19.58 -0.48
CA ASN A 286 -13.28 18.35 0.20
C ASN A 286 -11.87 18.53 0.81
N HIS A 287 -11.62 19.67 1.47
CA HIS A 287 -10.35 19.95 2.13
C HIS A 287 -10.01 18.94 3.23
N ASN A 288 -11.04 18.48 3.99
CA ASN A 288 -10.90 17.48 5.05
C ASN A 288 -10.88 16.03 4.52
N ALA A 289 -10.78 15.82 3.22
CA ALA A 289 -10.71 14.47 2.63
C ALA A 289 -11.88 13.55 3.01
N GLY A 290 -13.09 14.04 3.09
CA GLY A 290 -14.27 13.22 3.44
C GLY A 290 -14.34 12.77 4.90
N LEU A 291 -13.57 13.39 5.79
CA LEU A 291 -13.41 12.98 7.17
C LEU A 291 -13.69 14.14 8.13
N ASN A 292 -14.51 13.90 9.15
CA ASN A 292 -14.78 14.84 10.22
C ASN A 292 -14.76 14.12 11.57
N GLY A 293 -13.92 14.57 12.49
CA GLY A 293 -13.78 13.93 13.80
C GLY A 293 -13.30 12.48 13.75
N GLY A 294 -12.55 12.08 12.72
CA GLY A 294 -12.07 10.72 12.54
C GLY A 294 -13.04 9.77 11.84
N ILE A 295 -14.21 10.28 11.43
CA ILE A 295 -15.35 9.53 10.89
C ILE A 295 -15.61 9.99 9.46
N SER A 296 -15.93 9.07 8.55
CA SER A 296 -16.29 9.39 7.17
C SER A 296 -17.60 10.17 7.09
N ASN A 297 -17.68 11.15 6.18
CA ASN A 297 -18.88 11.98 5.94
C ASN A 297 -19.61 11.64 4.63
N GLY A 298 -19.17 10.59 3.92
CA GLY A 298 -19.75 10.15 2.64
C GLY A 298 -19.10 10.78 1.40
N MET A 299 -18.24 11.77 1.57
CA MET A 299 -17.39 12.31 0.49
C MET A 299 -16.19 11.38 0.24
N PRO A 300 -15.52 11.46 -0.92
CA PRO A 300 -14.31 10.68 -1.18
C PRO A 300 -13.23 10.92 -0.14
N VAL A 301 -12.61 9.83 0.36
CA VAL A 301 -11.44 9.94 1.24
C VAL A 301 -10.18 9.98 0.39
N VAL A 302 -9.45 11.11 0.42
CA VAL A 302 -8.23 11.29 -0.38
C VAL A 302 -7.04 11.61 0.50
N PHE A 303 -5.94 10.90 0.27
CA PHE A 303 -4.71 11.07 1.04
C PHE A 303 -3.47 10.77 0.20
N ARG A 304 -2.35 11.35 0.60
CA ARG A 304 -1.05 11.21 -0.05
C ARG A 304 -0.04 10.56 0.88
N THR A 305 0.86 9.71 0.32
CA THR A 305 1.93 9.07 1.07
C THR A 305 3.28 9.29 0.40
N ALA A 306 4.26 9.73 1.19
CA ALA A 306 5.63 9.91 0.73
C ALA A 306 6.40 8.60 0.83
N VAL A 307 7.02 8.20 -0.27
CA VAL A 307 7.86 7.01 -0.40
C VAL A 307 9.30 7.46 -0.60
N LYS A 308 10.19 7.11 0.33
CA LYS A 308 11.62 7.46 0.22
C LYS A 308 12.31 6.67 -0.88
N PRO A 309 13.43 7.16 -1.43
CA PRO A 309 14.29 6.39 -2.31
C PRO A 309 14.72 5.05 -1.70
N THR A 310 14.96 4.06 -2.53
CA THR A 310 15.49 2.76 -2.10
C THR A 310 16.87 2.96 -1.46
N PRO A 311 17.11 2.50 -0.23
CA PRO A 311 18.39 2.74 0.45
C PRO A 311 19.54 1.88 -0.09
N SER A 312 19.24 0.78 -0.75
CA SER A 312 20.23 -0.10 -1.38
C SER A 312 20.58 0.46 -2.76
N ILE A 313 21.69 1.19 -2.86
CA ILE A 313 22.18 1.81 -4.08
C ILE A 313 23.58 1.30 -4.42
N TYR A 314 24.01 1.44 -5.69
CA TYR A 314 25.33 0.96 -6.15
C TYR A 314 26.47 1.94 -5.90
N ARG A 315 26.17 3.12 -5.36
CA ARG A 315 27.19 4.08 -4.92
C ARG A 315 27.86 3.60 -3.64
N THR A 316 29.15 3.85 -3.50
CA THR A 316 29.86 3.65 -2.23
C THR A 316 29.30 4.60 -1.17
N GLN A 317 29.00 4.05 0.00
CA GLN A 317 28.42 4.78 1.13
C GLN A 317 29.24 4.54 2.39
N ASP A 318 29.39 5.58 3.21
CA ASP A 318 29.97 5.45 4.54
C ASP A 318 29.03 4.62 5.43
N THR A 319 29.62 3.71 6.20
CA THR A 319 28.90 2.82 7.12
C THR A 319 29.82 2.39 8.26
N VAL A 320 29.41 1.36 9.00
CA VAL A 320 30.20 0.72 10.04
C VAL A 320 30.23 -0.80 9.87
N ASP A 321 31.37 -1.39 10.14
CA ASP A 321 31.49 -2.80 10.46
C ASP A 321 31.12 -2.96 11.94
N TYR A 322 29.91 -3.48 12.20
CA TYR A 322 29.39 -3.52 13.56
C TYR A 322 30.00 -4.66 14.39
N MET A 323 30.59 -5.65 13.76
CA MET A 323 31.34 -6.70 14.43
C MET A 323 32.74 -6.21 14.82
N ALA A 324 33.47 -5.57 13.91
CA ALA A 324 34.78 -4.99 14.17
C ALA A 324 34.72 -3.65 14.93
N LYS A 325 33.53 -3.04 15.07
CA LYS A 325 33.28 -1.75 15.77
C LYS A 325 34.14 -0.61 15.20
N LYS A 326 34.16 -0.48 13.88
CA LYS A 326 34.93 0.57 13.17
C LYS A 326 34.14 1.12 11.99
N ASP A 327 34.46 2.33 11.59
CA ASP A 327 33.96 2.95 10.36
C ASP A 327 34.47 2.17 9.14
N ALA A 328 33.62 2.09 8.13
CA ALA A 328 33.84 1.32 6.91
C ALA A 328 33.13 1.96 5.72
N GLU A 329 33.48 1.54 4.52
CA GLU A 329 32.76 1.86 3.30
C GLU A 329 32.02 0.62 2.79
N LEU A 330 30.83 0.84 2.22
CA LEU A 330 30.00 -0.21 1.66
C LEU A 330 29.68 0.09 0.20
N SER A 331 30.07 -0.82 -0.69
CA SER A 331 29.56 -0.88 -2.06
C SER A 331 28.66 -2.08 -2.19
N ILE A 332 27.35 -1.84 -2.30
CA ILE A 332 26.35 -2.89 -2.35
C ILE A 332 26.35 -3.55 -3.72
N GLN A 333 26.43 -4.87 -3.75
CA GLN A 333 26.17 -5.69 -4.92
C GLN A 333 24.82 -6.38 -4.76
N GLY A 334 24.11 -6.64 -5.86
CA GLY A 334 22.80 -7.29 -5.81
C GLY A 334 21.83 -6.69 -6.83
N ARG A 335 20.54 -6.96 -6.64
CA ARG A 335 19.49 -6.53 -7.56
C ARG A 335 18.54 -5.60 -6.83
N HIS A 336 18.69 -4.30 -7.05
CA HIS A 336 17.93 -3.25 -6.35
C HIS A 336 17.03 -2.48 -7.30
N ASP A 337 15.94 -1.92 -6.75
CA ASP A 337 15.01 -1.06 -7.49
C ASP A 337 15.59 0.36 -7.57
N PRO A 338 15.76 0.98 -8.75
CA PRO A 338 16.03 2.41 -8.85
C PRO A 338 14.83 3.25 -8.41
N CYS A 339 13.62 2.70 -8.47
CA CYS A 339 12.40 3.31 -7.93
C CYS A 339 11.37 2.24 -7.58
N ILE A 340 10.82 2.30 -6.36
CA ILE A 340 9.74 1.39 -5.93
C ILE A 340 8.35 1.98 -6.07
N VAL A 341 8.22 3.28 -6.36
CA VAL A 341 6.96 4.03 -6.35
C VAL A 341 5.89 3.39 -7.25
N PRO A 342 6.16 3.00 -8.51
CA PRO A 342 5.15 2.39 -9.37
C PRO A 342 4.58 1.08 -8.80
N ARG A 343 5.44 0.26 -8.21
CA ARG A 343 5.05 -1.02 -7.59
C ARG A 343 4.35 -0.83 -6.24
N ALA A 344 4.68 0.25 -5.54
CA ALA A 344 4.09 0.58 -4.25
C ALA A 344 2.62 1.05 -4.38
N ALA A 345 2.16 1.48 -5.55
CA ALA A 345 0.80 1.95 -5.76
C ALA A 345 -0.24 0.87 -5.42
N ILE A 346 -0.14 -0.33 -5.98
CA ILE A 346 -1.06 -1.43 -5.67
C ILE A 346 -0.91 -1.93 -4.23
N VAL A 347 0.30 -1.90 -3.67
CA VAL A 347 0.53 -2.22 -2.24
C VAL A 347 -0.26 -1.25 -1.37
N ARG A 348 -0.24 0.05 -1.72
CA ARG A 348 -1.00 1.09 -1.01
C ARG A 348 -2.50 0.88 -1.12
N THR A 349 -3.01 0.57 -2.32
CA THR A 349 -4.43 0.25 -2.55
C THR A 349 -4.88 -0.92 -1.68
N CYS A 350 -4.15 -2.03 -1.69
CA CYS A 350 -4.49 -3.23 -0.91
C CYS A 350 -4.37 -2.99 0.60
N ALA A 351 -3.40 -2.19 1.05
CA ALA A 351 -3.29 -1.78 2.45
C ALA A 351 -4.50 -0.92 2.87
N ALA A 352 -4.92 0.03 2.03
CA ALA A 352 -6.11 0.82 2.31
C ALA A 352 -7.37 -0.05 2.36
N ALA A 353 -7.48 -1.05 1.47
CA ALA A 353 -8.58 -2.01 1.50
C ALA A 353 -8.67 -2.77 2.83
N MET A 354 -7.55 -3.19 3.40
CA MET A 354 -7.51 -3.83 4.71
C MET A 354 -8.01 -2.89 5.83
N ALA A 355 -7.61 -1.60 5.81
CA ALA A 355 -8.08 -0.64 6.80
C ALA A 355 -9.59 -0.40 6.70
N VAL A 356 -10.08 -0.16 5.47
CA VAL A 356 -11.51 0.08 5.22
C VAL A 356 -12.34 -1.16 5.54
N GLY A 357 -11.87 -2.36 5.17
CA GLY A 357 -12.54 -3.62 5.49
C GLY A 357 -12.69 -3.85 7.00
N ASP A 358 -11.62 -3.61 7.77
CA ASP A 358 -11.65 -3.73 9.23
C ASP A 358 -12.64 -2.72 9.87
N LEU A 359 -12.63 -1.46 9.41
CA LEU A 359 -13.56 -0.42 9.87
C LEU A 359 -15.02 -0.73 9.52
N LEU A 360 -15.29 -1.25 8.32
CA LEU A 360 -16.64 -1.66 7.92
C LEU A 360 -17.11 -2.86 8.72
N THR A 361 -16.22 -3.82 9.00
CA THR A 361 -16.55 -4.99 9.80
C THR A 361 -16.82 -4.60 11.25
N ALA A 362 -16.08 -3.66 11.82
CA ALA A 362 -16.37 -3.09 13.13
C ALA A 362 -17.76 -2.45 13.19
N LYS A 363 -18.17 -1.73 12.14
CA LYS A 363 -19.46 -1.03 12.11
C LYS A 363 -20.65 -1.93 11.75
N TYR A 364 -20.52 -2.79 10.74
CA TYR A 364 -21.64 -3.53 10.13
C TYR A 364 -21.55 -5.05 10.33
N GLY A 365 -20.56 -5.53 11.10
CA GLY A 365 -20.25 -6.96 11.15
C GLY A 365 -19.88 -7.48 9.77
N MET A 366 -20.31 -8.69 9.44
CA MET A 366 -20.07 -9.31 8.12
C MET A 366 -21.10 -8.91 7.04
N ALA A 367 -22.16 -8.18 7.42
CA ALA A 367 -23.28 -7.87 6.52
C ALA A 367 -22.86 -7.15 5.24
N TRP A 368 -21.84 -6.27 5.30
CA TRP A 368 -21.34 -5.56 4.13
C TRP A 368 -20.70 -6.48 3.07
N MET A 369 -20.25 -7.67 3.46
CA MET A 369 -19.72 -8.70 2.56
C MET A 369 -20.80 -9.68 2.08
N GLU A 370 -21.76 -10.01 2.96
CA GLU A 370 -22.85 -10.97 2.71
C GLU A 370 -23.95 -10.38 1.82
N ASP A 371 -24.40 -9.15 2.12
CA ASP A 371 -25.37 -8.38 1.32
C ASP A 371 -24.76 -7.01 0.94
N PRO A 372 -23.85 -6.98 -0.04
CA PRO A 372 -23.12 -5.77 -0.40
C PRO A 372 -24.00 -4.63 -0.94
N THR A 373 -25.24 -4.91 -1.30
CA THR A 373 -26.20 -3.92 -1.79
C THR A 373 -27.20 -3.46 -0.72
N GLY A 374 -27.43 -4.29 0.31
CA GLY A 374 -28.43 -4.08 1.33
C GLY A 374 -27.93 -3.47 2.64
N TYR A 375 -26.65 -3.61 2.98
CA TYR A 375 -26.11 -3.18 4.27
C TYR A 375 -26.21 -1.66 4.53
N ARG A 376 -26.39 -0.85 3.49
CA ARG A 376 -26.52 0.62 3.59
C ARG A 376 -27.95 1.09 3.93
N LYS A 377 -28.94 0.19 3.98
CA LYS A 377 -30.37 0.57 4.16
C LYS A 377 -30.68 1.11 5.56
N GLU A 378 -29.77 0.97 6.52
CA GLU A 378 -29.98 1.39 7.91
C GLU A 378 -29.37 2.79 8.21
N VAL A 379 -28.82 3.48 7.21
CA VAL A 379 -28.17 4.78 7.41
C VAL A 379 -29.06 5.91 6.86
N LEU A 380 -30.24 6.09 7.49
CA LEU A 380 -30.95 7.39 7.63
C LEU A 380 -32.07 7.24 8.64
#